data_8a4043780302ac1c7f641d8f07561348
#
_entry.id   8a4043780302ac1c7f641d8f07561348
#
_cell.length_a   1.000
_cell.length_b   1.000
_cell.length_c   1.000
_cell.angle_alpha   90.00
_cell.angle_beta   90.00
_cell.angle_gamma   90.00
#
_symmetry.space_group_name_H-M   'P 1'
#
loop_
_entity.id
_entity.type
_entity.pdbx_description
1 polymer ?
#
loop_
_entity_poly.entity_id
_entity_poly.type
_entity_poly.pdbx_seq_one_letter_code
_entity_poly.pdbx_strand_id
1 'polypeptide(L)'
;MQNKVLNINIYLTNQNSGFFAIFRTYKNKNMALSASKFNKFTFFKLPSAWWCGVRLKYIDDQKAITTVKHKWFNQNPFKSMFWAVQGMAAELSTGAMVIEQIRKSGKKISMLVANNNASFTKKATGRITFTCEDGHLIHQALQKTIETGEGQTFWMKSTGVNQDGVVVSTFNFEWTVKIKSK
;
A
#
# COMPACT_ATOMS: atom_id res chain seq x y z
N MET A 1 21.77 -2.88 29.75
CA MET A 1 21.72 -1.89 28.65
C MET A 1 20.29 -1.86 28.13
N GLN A 2 19.54 -0.80 28.49
CA GLN A 2 18.12 -0.66 28.11
C GLN A 2 18.04 0.03 26.75
N ASN A 3 17.51 -0.65 25.75
CA ASN A 3 17.20 -0.05 24.47
C ASN A 3 15.99 0.89 24.62
N LYS A 4 16.25 2.20 24.60
CA LYS A 4 15.21 3.22 24.44
C LYS A 4 14.62 3.10 23.03
N VAL A 5 13.42 2.52 22.94
CA VAL A 5 12.58 2.65 21.73
C VAL A 5 12.15 4.11 21.64
N LEU A 6 12.59 4.77 20.59
CA LEU A 6 12.22 6.16 20.30
C LEU A 6 10.73 6.17 19.88
N ASN A 7 9.85 6.64 20.77
CA ASN A 7 8.46 6.90 20.45
C ASN A 7 8.38 8.12 19.52
N ILE A 8 8.33 7.90 18.23
CA ILE A 8 7.99 8.96 17.27
C ILE A 8 6.47 9.08 17.27
N ASN A 9 5.94 9.92 18.15
CA ASN A 9 4.58 10.42 18.07
C ASN A 9 4.49 11.41 16.90
N ILE A 10 4.15 10.92 15.71
CA ILE A 10 3.76 11.78 14.61
C ILE A 10 2.35 12.27 14.91
N TYR A 11 2.28 13.47 15.49
CA TYR A 11 1.05 14.24 15.59
C TYR A 11 0.60 14.62 14.17
N LEU A 12 -0.34 13.87 13.63
CA LEU A 12 -1.16 14.32 12.52
C LEU A 12 -2.13 15.38 13.08
N THR A 13 -1.61 16.60 13.28
CA THR A 13 -2.42 17.76 13.59
C THR A 13 -3.39 18.04 12.44
N ASN A 14 -4.57 18.18 12.83
CA ASN A 14 -5.82 18.61 12.23
C ASN A 14 -5.67 19.65 11.10
N GLN A 15 -5.28 19.21 9.90
CA GLN A 15 -5.47 19.99 8.68
C GLN A 15 -5.88 19.04 7.55
N ASN A 16 -7.16 18.67 7.49
CA ASN A 16 -7.69 18.15 6.22
C ASN A 16 -9.20 17.90 6.26
N SER A 17 -9.98 18.97 6.21
CA SER A 17 -11.41 18.91 5.79
C SER A 17 -11.59 18.28 4.39
N GLY A 18 -10.57 18.34 3.52
CA GLY A 18 -10.60 17.75 2.18
C GLY A 18 -10.43 16.22 2.13
N PHE A 19 -9.65 15.62 3.07
CA PHE A 19 -9.46 14.17 3.12
C PHE A 19 -10.78 13.44 3.43
N PHE A 20 -11.53 13.96 4.38
CA PHE A 20 -12.84 13.43 4.73
C PHE A 20 -13.92 13.74 3.69
N ALA A 21 -13.80 14.83 2.92
CA ALA A 21 -14.77 15.15 1.89
C ALA A 21 -14.74 14.15 0.72
N ILE A 22 -13.55 13.75 0.25
CA ILE A 22 -13.43 12.73 -0.80
C ILE A 22 -13.95 11.38 -0.31
N PHE A 23 -13.68 10.99 0.95
CA PHE A 23 -14.23 9.78 1.55
C PHE A 23 -15.70 9.91 1.96
N ARG A 24 -16.21 11.14 2.23
CA ARG A 24 -17.61 11.38 2.54
C ARG A 24 -18.53 11.12 1.34
N THR A 25 -18.06 11.33 0.13
CA THR A 25 -18.76 10.99 -1.12
C THR A 25 -18.82 9.45 -1.32
N TYR A 26 -18.01 8.69 -0.60
CA TYR A 26 -17.96 7.22 -0.64
C TYR A 26 -18.80 6.55 0.46
N LYS A 27 -19.81 7.22 1.00
CA LYS A 27 -20.69 6.70 2.06
C LYS A 27 -21.55 5.50 1.66
N ASN A 28 -21.53 5.11 0.38
CA ASN A 28 -22.16 3.86 -0.07
C ASN A 28 -21.24 2.68 0.23
N LYS A 29 -21.48 2.00 1.35
CA LYS A 29 -20.78 0.83 1.88
C LYS A 29 -20.64 -0.34 0.89
N ASN A 30 -21.46 -0.39 -0.15
CA ASN A 30 -21.59 -1.53 -1.07
C ASN A 30 -20.89 -1.34 -2.43
N MET A 31 -20.22 -0.20 -2.67
CA MET A 31 -19.55 0.01 -3.95
C MET A 31 -18.06 -0.32 -3.81
N ALA A 32 -17.62 -1.42 -4.42
CA ALA A 32 -16.21 -1.78 -4.50
C ALA A 32 -15.37 -0.63 -5.06
N LEU A 33 -14.20 -0.39 -4.47
CA LEU A 33 -13.27 0.62 -4.93
C LEU A 33 -12.71 0.21 -6.30
N SER A 34 -13.05 0.95 -7.36
CA SER A 34 -12.46 0.68 -8.67
C SER A 34 -11.02 1.20 -8.73
N ALA A 35 -10.16 0.52 -9.48
CA ALA A 35 -8.78 0.95 -9.70
C ALA A 35 -8.70 2.41 -10.24
N SER A 36 -9.66 2.82 -11.09
CA SER A 36 -9.73 4.19 -11.60
C SER A 36 -9.95 5.23 -10.49
N LYS A 37 -10.87 4.95 -9.58
CA LYS A 37 -11.14 5.84 -8.44
C LYS A 37 -9.95 5.91 -7.49
N PHE A 38 -9.31 4.77 -7.22
CA PHE A 38 -8.11 4.73 -6.40
C PHE A 38 -6.95 5.51 -7.04
N ASN A 39 -6.78 5.42 -8.35
CA ASN A 39 -5.77 6.20 -9.07
C ASN A 39 -6.02 7.71 -9.00
N LYS A 40 -7.27 8.17 -8.98
CA LYS A 40 -7.58 9.59 -8.70
C LYS A 40 -7.18 9.98 -7.27
N PHE A 41 -7.42 9.11 -6.29
CA PHE A 41 -6.97 9.32 -4.93
C PHE A 41 -5.43 9.41 -4.85
N THR A 42 -4.68 8.51 -5.50
CA THR A 42 -3.21 8.56 -5.50
C THR A 42 -2.66 9.83 -6.14
N PHE A 43 -3.29 10.36 -7.18
CA PHE A 43 -2.91 11.65 -7.77
C PHE A 43 -2.84 12.77 -6.72
N PHE A 44 -3.85 12.86 -5.85
CA PHE A 44 -3.93 13.94 -4.86
C PHE A 44 -3.20 13.64 -3.54
N LYS A 45 -3.08 12.37 -3.16
CA LYS A 45 -2.61 11.96 -1.82
C LYS A 45 -1.26 11.25 -1.80
N LEU A 46 -0.83 10.71 -2.95
CA LEU A 46 0.46 10.06 -3.13
C LEU A 46 1.13 10.59 -4.43
N PRO A 47 1.36 11.92 -4.52
CA PRO A 47 1.83 12.54 -5.77
C PRO A 47 3.17 11.95 -6.24
N SER A 48 4.10 11.61 -5.36
CA SER A 48 5.37 10.98 -5.71
C SER A 48 5.19 9.67 -6.48
N ALA A 49 4.33 8.78 -5.98
CA ALA A 49 4.02 7.52 -6.66
C ALA A 49 3.31 7.77 -8.00
N TRP A 50 2.38 8.72 -8.02
CA TRP A 50 1.68 9.10 -9.25
C TRP A 50 2.64 9.61 -10.33
N TRP A 51 3.51 10.57 -10.02
CA TRP A 51 4.48 11.14 -10.95
C TRP A 51 5.49 10.09 -11.44
N CYS A 52 5.92 9.18 -10.56
CA CYS A 52 6.75 8.05 -10.95
C CYS A 52 6.04 7.04 -11.87
N GLY A 53 4.73 7.20 -12.10
CA GLY A 53 3.97 6.36 -13.00
C GLY A 53 3.38 5.10 -12.38
N VAL A 54 3.36 5.00 -11.05
CA VAL A 54 2.72 3.90 -10.34
C VAL A 54 1.20 3.98 -10.52
N ARG A 55 0.56 2.87 -10.91
CA ARG A 55 -0.89 2.78 -11.14
C ARG A 55 -1.45 1.47 -10.63
N LEU A 56 -2.53 1.57 -9.85
CA LEU A 56 -3.35 0.42 -9.52
C LEU A 56 -4.11 -0.03 -10.77
N LYS A 57 -4.07 -1.32 -11.08
CA LYS A 57 -4.73 -1.93 -12.24
C LYS A 57 -5.92 -2.79 -11.84
N TYR A 58 -5.79 -3.49 -10.74
CA TYR A 58 -6.82 -4.38 -10.22
C TYR A 58 -6.81 -4.35 -8.69
N ILE A 59 -7.97 -4.51 -8.09
CA ILE A 59 -8.12 -4.69 -6.65
C ILE A 59 -9.43 -5.41 -6.34
N ASP A 60 -9.35 -6.44 -5.50
CA ASP A 60 -10.46 -7.05 -4.78
C ASP A 60 -10.06 -7.34 -3.32
N ASP A 61 -10.80 -8.19 -2.63
CA ASP A 61 -10.55 -8.49 -1.21
C ASP A 61 -9.35 -9.43 -0.99
N GLN A 62 -8.89 -10.13 -2.03
CA GLN A 62 -7.81 -11.12 -1.96
C GLN A 62 -6.56 -10.67 -2.69
N LYS A 63 -6.72 -9.88 -3.76
CA LYS A 63 -5.65 -9.57 -4.69
C LYS A 63 -5.63 -8.11 -5.10
N ALA A 64 -4.44 -7.54 -5.24
CA ALA A 64 -4.25 -6.28 -5.92
C ALA A 64 -3.05 -6.33 -6.87
N ILE A 65 -3.18 -5.59 -7.98
CA ILE A 65 -2.17 -5.51 -9.03
C ILE A 65 -1.86 -4.04 -9.29
N THR A 66 -0.59 -3.68 -9.18
CA THR A 66 -0.07 -2.36 -9.57
C THR A 66 0.91 -2.50 -10.72
N THR A 67 1.08 -1.45 -11.49
CA THR A 67 2.09 -1.41 -12.55
C THR A 67 2.87 -0.11 -12.52
N VAL A 68 4.13 -0.19 -12.94
CA VAL A 68 4.97 0.98 -13.20
C VAL A 68 5.85 0.70 -14.43
N LYS A 69 6.02 1.69 -15.31
CA LYS A 69 6.88 1.57 -16.48
C LYS A 69 8.19 2.29 -16.23
N HIS A 70 9.32 1.63 -16.50
CA HIS A 70 10.64 2.24 -16.50
C HIS A 70 10.69 3.38 -17.53
N LYS A 71 11.11 4.55 -17.10
CA LYS A 71 11.27 5.77 -17.89
C LYS A 71 12.48 6.54 -17.37
N TRP A 72 12.96 7.50 -18.15
CA TRP A 72 14.03 8.41 -17.73
C TRP A 72 13.78 9.04 -16.34
N PHE A 73 12.55 9.45 -16.05
CA PHE A 73 12.18 10.13 -14.80
C PHE A 73 12.35 9.24 -13.55
N ASN A 74 12.22 7.92 -13.69
CA ASN A 74 12.25 6.98 -12.56
C ASN A 74 13.41 5.97 -12.63
N GLN A 75 14.43 6.29 -13.44
CA GLN A 75 15.61 5.44 -13.58
C GLN A 75 16.66 5.73 -12.52
N ASN A 76 17.56 4.78 -12.32
CA ASN A 76 18.80 4.92 -11.59
C ASN A 76 20.00 5.11 -12.57
N PRO A 77 21.22 5.46 -12.10
CA PRO A 77 22.39 5.61 -12.96
C PRO A 77 22.77 4.37 -13.78
N PHE A 78 22.28 3.19 -13.40
CA PHE A 78 22.55 1.91 -14.07
C PHE A 78 21.51 1.57 -15.16
N LYS A 79 20.73 2.54 -15.62
CA LYS A 79 19.70 2.42 -16.66
C LYS A 79 18.63 1.36 -16.36
N SER A 80 18.21 1.29 -15.11
CA SER A 80 17.07 0.47 -14.66
C SER A 80 16.20 1.29 -13.70
N MET A 81 15.02 0.79 -13.38
CA MET A 81 14.12 1.47 -12.46
C MET A 81 14.75 1.61 -11.08
N PHE A 82 14.69 2.81 -10.50
CA PHE A 82 15.14 3.05 -9.14
C PHE A 82 14.37 2.17 -8.15
N TRP A 83 15.08 1.57 -7.20
CA TRP A 83 14.48 0.59 -6.27
C TRP A 83 13.32 1.18 -5.46
N ALA A 84 13.41 2.45 -5.07
CA ALA A 84 12.34 3.10 -4.30
C ALA A 84 11.03 3.23 -5.11
N VAL A 85 11.14 3.39 -6.44
CA VAL A 85 9.95 3.40 -7.33
C VAL A 85 9.32 2.01 -7.40
N GLN A 86 10.12 0.96 -7.41
CA GLN A 86 9.63 -0.41 -7.29
C GLN A 86 8.93 -0.61 -5.93
N GLY A 87 9.55 -0.09 -4.85
CA GLY A 87 8.97 -0.10 -3.50
C GLY A 87 7.62 0.60 -3.42
N MET A 88 7.49 1.81 -4.01
CA MET A 88 6.20 2.52 -4.09
C MET A 88 5.11 1.69 -4.80
N ALA A 89 5.47 0.99 -5.89
CA ALA A 89 4.52 0.16 -6.62
C ALA A 89 4.13 -1.10 -5.83
N ALA A 90 5.10 -1.73 -5.17
CA ALA A 90 4.90 -2.89 -4.32
C ALA A 90 4.06 -2.55 -3.07
N GLU A 91 4.39 -1.45 -2.37
CA GLU A 91 3.63 -0.96 -1.23
C GLU A 91 2.18 -0.66 -1.60
N LEU A 92 1.96 0.00 -2.75
CA LEU A 92 0.61 0.31 -3.21
C LEU A 92 -0.23 -0.94 -3.45
N SER A 93 0.35 -2.05 -3.90
CA SER A 93 -0.38 -3.32 -4.11
C SER A 93 -0.84 -3.95 -2.80
N THR A 94 -0.10 -3.78 -1.71
CA THR A 94 -0.49 -4.26 -0.37
C THR A 94 -1.39 -3.24 0.34
N GLY A 95 -0.95 -1.98 0.43
CA GLY A 95 -1.64 -0.92 1.17
C GLY A 95 -3.00 -0.55 0.62
N ALA A 96 -3.22 -0.66 -0.70
CA ALA A 96 -4.53 -0.40 -1.29
C ALA A 96 -5.60 -1.38 -0.78
N MET A 97 -5.24 -2.67 -0.62
CA MET A 97 -6.15 -3.67 -0.03
C MET A 97 -6.42 -3.39 1.44
N VAL A 98 -5.39 -3.01 2.22
CA VAL A 98 -5.58 -2.64 3.64
C VAL A 98 -6.54 -1.46 3.76
N ILE A 99 -6.33 -0.39 2.97
CA ILE A 99 -7.23 0.78 2.94
C ILE A 99 -8.66 0.37 2.60
N GLU A 100 -8.84 -0.47 1.58
CA GLU A 100 -10.18 -0.88 1.12
C GLU A 100 -10.91 -1.73 2.18
N GLN A 101 -10.24 -2.69 2.80
CA GLN A 101 -10.84 -3.51 3.83
C GLN A 101 -11.14 -2.71 5.13
N ILE A 102 -10.27 -1.76 5.51
CA ILE A 102 -10.57 -0.81 6.60
C ILE A 102 -11.83 -0.01 6.26
N ARG A 103 -11.94 0.51 5.04
CA ARG A 103 -13.12 1.25 4.59
C ARG A 103 -14.40 0.41 4.67
N LYS A 104 -14.35 -0.84 4.21
CA LYS A 104 -15.48 -1.79 4.25
C LYS A 104 -15.90 -2.13 5.68
N SER A 105 -14.97 -2.21 6.63
CA SER A 105 -15.28 -2.48 8.04
C SER A 105 -16.13 -1.37 8.68
N GLY A 106 -16.11 -0.16 8.13
CA GLY A 106 -16.81 1.01 8.69
C GLY A 106 -16.26 1.48 10.03
N LYS A 107 -15.14 0.93 10.48
CA LYS A 107 -14.47 1.30 11.72
C LYS A 107 -13.36 2.33 11.48
N LYS A 108 -13.04 3.12 12.49
CA LYS A 108 -11.89 4.02 12.46
C LYS A 108 -10.64 3.23 12.86
N ILE A 109 -9.88 2.78 11.91
CA ILE A 109 -8.65 2.01 12.12
C ILE A 109 -7.48 2.79 11.53
N SER A 110 -6.38 2.89 12.28
CA SER A 110 -5.10 3.37 11.78
C SER A 110 -4.33 2.22 11.16
N MET A 111 -3.52 2.53 10.15
CA MET A 111 -2.59 1.59 9.53
C MET A 111 -1.21 2.23 9.40
N LEU A 112 -0.17 1.42 9.48
CA LEU A 112 1.23 1.83 9.34
C LEU A 112 2.06 0.68 8.81
N VAL A 113 3.04 0.98 7.96
CA VAL A 113 4.13 0.04 7.65
C VAL A 113 5.12 0.06 8.82
N ALA A 114 5.20 -1.04 9.57
CA ALA A 114 6.12 -1.18 10.71
C ALA A 114 7.54 -1.53 10.24
N ASN A 115 7.64 -2.45 9.28
CA ASN A 115 8.89 -2.88 8.67
C ASN A 115 8.71 -3.18 7.18
N ASN A 116 9.82 -3.24 6.46
CA ASN A 116 9.84 -3.78 5.12
C ASN A 116 11.21 -4.41 4.81
N ASN A 117 11.20 -5.37 3.91
CA ASN A 117 12.42 -5.90 3.31
C ASN A 117 12.17 -6.19 1.82
N ALA A 118 13.24 -6.24 1.05
CA ALA A 118 13.14 -6.49 -0.38
C ALA A 118 14.32 -7.30 -0.89
N SER A 119 14.06 -8.12 -1.92
CA SER A 119 15.05 -8.85 -2.69
C SER A 119 14.97 -8.44 -4.16
N PHE A 120 16.11 -8.20 -4.79
CA PHE A 120 16.22 -7.79 -6.18
C PHE A 120 17.01 -8.85 -6.94
N THR A 121 16.40 -9.45 -7.94
CA THR A 121 16.98 -10.58 -8.68
C THR A 121 17.46 -10.18 -10.07
N LYS A 122 16.83 -9.17 -10.68
CA LYS A 122 17.19 -8.66 -12.03
C LYS A 122 16.93 -7.17 -12.16
N LYS A 123 17.57 -6.53 -13.15
CA LYS A 123 17.30 -5.13 -13.50
C LYS A 123 15.84 -4.97 -13.92
N ALA A 124 15.13 -4.07 -13.26
CA ALA A 124 13.75 -3.73 -13.60
C ALA A 124 13.74 -2.75 -14.78
N THR A 125 13.45 -3.25 -15.97
CA THR A 125 13.32 -2.47 -17.21
C THR A 125 11.95 -2.73 -17.84
N GLY A 126 11.50 -1.86 -18.73
CA GLY A 126 10.17 -1.98 -19.32
C GLY A 126 9.05 -1.74 -18.30
N ARG A 127 7.95 -2.46 -18.43
CA ARG A 127 6.83 -2.43 -17.49
C ARG A 127 6.99 -3.52 -16.45
N ILE A 128 6.90 -3.14 -15.17
CA ILE A 128 6.89 -4.07 -14.05
C ILE A 128 5.48 -4.11 -13.48
N THR A 129 4.99 -5.32 -13.24
CA THR A 129 3.71 -5.59 -12.61
C THR A 129 3.94 -6.19 -11.23
N PHE A 130 3.44 -5.52 -10.21
CA PHE A 130 3.50 -5.96 -8.82
C PHE A 130 2.16 -6.58 -8.43
N THR A 131 2.18 -7.78 -7.87
CA THR A 131 1.00 -8.51 -7.43
C THR A 131 1.13 -8.90 -5.96
N CYS A 132 0.08 -8.63 -5.18
CA CYS A 132 -0.10 -9.14 -3.84
C CYS A 132 -1.40 -9.95 -3.79
N GLU A 133 -1.38 -11.12 -3.13
CA GLU A 133 -2.52 -12.05 -2.99
C GLU A 133 -2.83 -12.38 -1.52
N ASP A 134 -2.33 -11.58 -0.59
CA ASP A 134 -2.41 -11.81 0.86
C ASP A 134 -3.62 -11.11 1.52
N GLY A 135 -4.68 -10.86 0.77
CA GLY A 135 -5.87 -10.14 1.27
C GLY A 135 -6.55 -10.81 2.46
N HIS A 136 -6.47 -12.14 2.56
CA HIS A 136 -7.02 -12.91 3.68
C HIS A 136 -6.38 -12.54 5.03
N LEU A 137 -5.09 -12.19 5.06
CA LEU A 137 -4.38 -11.80 6.29
C LEU A 137 -4.92 -10.47 6.85
N ILE A 138 -5.33 -9.56 5.97
CA ILE A 138 -5.92 -8.28 6.37
C ILE A 138 -7.22 -8.52 7.12
N HIS A 139 -8.09 -9.39 6.56
CA HIS A 139 -9.39 -9.70 7.17
C HIS A 139 -9.22 -10.23 8.60
N GLN A 140 -8.32 -11.19 8.80
CA GLN A 140 -8.03 -11.77 10.10
C GLN A 140 -7.53 -10.71 11.11
N ALA A 141 -6.59 -9.85 10.68
CA ALA A 141 -6.04 -8.80 11.53
C ALA A 141 -7.10 -7.74 11.88
N LEU A 142 -7.95 -7.35 10.92
CA LEU A 142 -9.03 -6.39 11.18
C LEU A 142 -10.09 -6.94 12.14
N GLN A 143 -10.50 -8.19 11.99
CA GLN A 143 -11.41 -8.82 12.92
C GLN A 143 -10.83 -8.80 14.35
N LYS A 144 -9.60 -9.28 14.51
CA LYS A 144 -8.94 -9.37 15.81
C LYS A 144 -8.77 -8.00 16.47
N THR A 145 -8.35 -6.94 15.72
CA THR A 145 -8.22 -5.60 16.31
C THR A 145 -9.57 -4.98 16.67
N ILE A 146 -10.65 -5.34 15.97
CA ILE A 146 -12.01 -4.88 16.30
C ILE A 146 -12.54 -5.55 17.55
N GLU A 147 -12.28 -6.85 17.72
CA GLU A 147 -12.75 -7.65 18.85
C GLU A 147 -11.99 -7.33 20.15
N THR A 148 -10.67 -7.19 20.06
CA THR A 148 -9.81 -7.03 21.24
C THR A 148 -9.46 -5.59 21.57
N GLY A 149 -9.55 -4.67 20.61
CA GLY A 149 -9.03 -3.30 20.73
C GLY A 149 -7.50 -3.20 20.58
N GLU A 150 -6.79 -4.33 20.55
CA GLU A 150 -5.35 -4.41 20.47
C GLU A 150 -4.85 -4.22 19.02
N GLY A 151 -3.62 -3.68 18.87
CA GLY A 151 -2.96 -3.59 17.58
C GLY A 151 -2.62 -4.98 17.04
N GLN A 152 -2.80 -5.17 15.73
CA GLN A 152 -2.42 -6.40 15.04
C GLN A 152 -1.37 -6.10 13.98
N THR A 153 -0.43 -7.02 13.82
CA THR A 153 0.67 -6.93 12.86
C THR A 153 0.66 -8.16 11.95
N PHE A 154 0.89 -7.96 10.67
CA PHE A 154 0.92 -9.04 9.67
C PHE A 154 1.81 -8.68 8.49
N TRP A 155 2.42 -9.69 7.89
CA TRP A 155 3.28 -9.53 6.72
C TRP A 155 2.49 -9.76 5.43
N MET A 156 2.75 -8.91 4.44
CA MET A 156 2.20 -9.07 3.09
C MET A 156 3.33 -9.02 2.07
N LYS A 157 3.26 -9.89 1.08
CA LYS A 157 4.24 -10.03 0.02
C LYS A 157 3.74 -9.45 -1.30
N SER A 158 4.58 -8.67 -1.95
CA SER A 158 4.35 -8.16 -3.30
C SER A 158 5.47 -8.61 -4.24
N THR A 159 5.14 -9.30 -5.32
CA THR A 159 6.08 -9.81 -6.30
C THR A 159 6.02 -8.98 -7.58
N GLY A 160 7.17 -8.41 -7.96
CA GLY A 160 7.34 -7.64 -9.19
C GLY A 160 7.85 -8.49 -10.34
N VAL A 161 7.11 -8.51 -11.44
CA VAL A 161 7.39 -9.32 -12.63
C VAL A 161 7.48 -8.41 -13.85
N ASN A 162 8.45 -8.64 -14.72
CA ASN A 162 8.60 -7.93 -15.99
C ASN A 162 7.65 -8.48 -17.08
N GLN A 163 7.71 -7.92 -18.28
CA GLN A 163 6.86 -8.32 -19.42
C GLN A 163 7.13 -9.74 -19.92
N ASP A 164 8.31 -10.29 -19.63
CA ASP A 164 8.73 -11.65 -20.03
C ASP A 164 8.38 -12.70 -18.96
N GLY A 165 7.62 -12.32 -17.92
CA GLY A 165 7.25 -13.22 -16.84
C GLY A 165 8.35 -13.47 -15.80
N VAL A 166 9.45 -12.71 -15.85
CA VAL A 166 10.59 -12.88 -14.95
C VAL A 166 10.42 -12.03 -13.70
N VAL A 167 10.58 -12.64 -12.52
CA VAL A 167 10.62 -11.92 -11.25
C VAL A 167 11.84 -11.01 -11.20
N VAL A 168 11.64 -9.72 -10.97
CA VAL A 168 12.71 -8.72 -10.86
C VAL A 168 12.97 -8.31 -9.41
N SER A 169 11.92 -8.30 -8.60
CA SER A 169 12.01 -7.99 -7.18
C SER A 169 10.83 -8.56 -6.41
N THR A 170 11.05 -8.78 -5.11
CA THR A 170 10.01 -9.15 -4.15
C THR A 170 10.13 -8.23 -2.95
N PHE A 171 9.02 -7.71 -2.48
CA PHE A 171 8.92 -6.88 -1.29
C PHE A 171 8.00 -7.55 -0.27
N ASN A 172 8.39 -7.50 0.99
CA ASN A 172 7.54 -7.87 2.10
C ASN A 172 7.33 -6.63 2.98
N PHE A 173 6.09 -6.35 3.33
CA PHE A 173 5.69 -5.24 4.19
C PHE A 173 5.02 -5.78 5.44
N GLU A 174 5.52 -5.39 6.60
CA GLU A 174 4.85 -5.62 7.87
C GLU A 174 3.88 -4.48 8.13
N TRP A 175 2.60 -4.77 7.98
CA TRP A 175 1.52 -3.83 8.27
C TRP A 175 1.06 -3.95 9.72
N THR A 176 0.84 -2.82 10.35
CA THR A 176 0.18 -2.72 11.66
C THR A 176 -1.16 -2.03 11.50
N VAL A 177 -2.20 -2.59 12.10
CA VAL A 177 -3.55 -2.01 12.17
C VAL A 177 -4.00 -1.91 13.62
N LYS A 178 -4.64 -0.79 13.99
CA LYS A 178 -5.17 -0.58 15.34
C LYS A 178 -6.44 0.25 15.29
N ILE A 179 -7.47 -0.19 16.02
CA ILE A 179 -8.70 0.60 16.19
C ILE A 179 -8.36 1.89 16.94
N LYS A 180 -8.90 3.03 16.46
CA LYS A 180 -8.72 4.31 17.14
C LYS A 180 -9.71 4.40 18.29
N SER A 181 -9.21 4.56 19.51
CA SER A 181 -10.04 5.01 20.64
C SER A 181 -10.66 6.37 20.30
N LYS A 182 -11.88 6.59 20.81
CA LYS A 182 -12.58 7.88 20.65
C LYS A 182 -11.82 8.99 21.36
#